data_8629676e7054da3bb3291f979fdfc4e9
#
_entry.id   8629676e7054da3bb3291f979fdfc4e9
#
_cell.length_a   1.000
_cell.length_b   1.000
_cell.length_c   1.000
_cell.angle_alpha   90.00
_cell.angle_beta   90.00
_cell.angle_gamma   90.00
#
_symmetry.space_group_name_H-M   'P 1'
#
loop_
_entity.id
_entity.type
_entity.pdbx_description
1 polymer ?
#
loop_
_entity_poly.entity_id
_entity_poly.type
_entity_poly.pdbx_seq_one_letter_code
_entity_poly.pdbx_strand_id
1 'polypeptide(L)'
;LKRIALFLLLLFTLFSCDKSKEKGNNLKRTDPIIIEFGYRFNDFDVVQDTIQSGDTFGSILEEQFLGDKQVFDIVEKVKDTFDVRTIRKGKPVTLLRSKDKTKKLQVFVYQPDRLSYYVIDLRDSVVVRKVIKPVKIKRRTIAGQLDGSLSETLEKEKVEGSLAFNISKIYAWSIDFFKLQKGDKFAITFTERYINDTIYDGVDSLEAAFFEYKGKTIYAFPFIQDEKTGKIDYYDEEGKVLRNVFLKSPLKFINITSRFAKTRFHPVQKMWKAHKGTDYAASHGTPIMTTAAGIVEQTGFTAGNGNFVKVKHDRMYATQYLHMSKIMVKRGQRVTQGQTIGKVGSTGLATGPHVCYRFWKNGVQVDALKLKLPNSIPMNSKHKPRFLAQMIPLKKELDSIAKLKFNK
;
A
#
# COMPACT_ATOMS: atom_id res chain seq x y z
N LEU A 1 -47.58 0.19 40.97
CA LEU A 1 -48.77 1.02 41.34
C LEU A 1 -49.04 2.06 40.27
N LYS A 2 -50.26 1.93 39.67
CA LYS A 2 -51.21 2.96 39.18
C LYS A 2 -50.69 4.10 38.29
N ARG A 3 -51.06 4.02 36.96
CA ARG A 3 -52.10 4.80 36.27
C ARG A 3 -51.88 6.33 36.27
N ILE A 4 -51.80 6.93 35.06
CA ILE A 4 -52.83 7.87 34.57
C ILE A 4 -52.60 8.04 33.05
N ALA A 5 -53.66 7.72 32.29
CA ALA A 5 -53.84 8.04 30.88
C ALA A 5 -54.36 9.47 30.77
N LEU A 6 -53.84 10.26 29.83
CA LEU A 6 -54.45 11.54 29.46
C LEU A 6 -54.80 11.52 27.97
N PHE A 7 -56.10 11.45 27.71
CA PHE A 7 -56.75 11.66 26.44
C PHE A 7 -56.71 13.15 26.08
N LEU A 8 -56.18 13.49 24.94
CA LEU A 8 -56.33 14.79 24.33
C LEU A 8 -57.14 14.62 23.03
N LEU A 9 -58.38 15.01 23.12
CA LEU A 9 -59.34 15.12 22.03
C LEU A 9 -58.99 16.37 21.20
N LEU A 10 -58.64 16.20 19.91
CA LEU A 10 -58.48 17.33 19.01
C LEU A 10 -59.63 17.37 18.00
N LEU A 11 -60.31 18.48 18.02
CA LEU A 11 -61.42 18.83 17.16
C LEU A 11 -61.07 18.79 15.69
N PHE A 12 -61.83 18.04 14.90
CA PHE A 12 -61.89 18.16 13.46
C PHE A 12 -62.76 19.37 13.07
N THR A 13 -62.16 20.42 12.56
CA THR A 13 -62.89 21.46 11.82
C THR A 13 -62.86 21.08 10.33
N LEU A 14 -64.05 20.76 9.83
CA LEU A 14 -64.30 20.54 8.41
C LEU A 14 -64.19 21.88 7.67
N PHE A 15 -63.14 22.09 6.92
CA PHE A 15 -63.14 23.09 5.87
C PHE A 15 -63.50 22.39 4.54
N SER A 16 -64.68 22.67 4.08
CA SER A 16 -65.12 22.39 2.73
C SER A 16 -64.42 23.32 1.79
N CYS A 17 -63.61 22.76 0.91
CA CYS A 17 -63.01 23.51 -0.19
C CYS A 17 -63.54 22.96 -1.50
N ASP A 18 -64.00 23.92 -2.28
CA ASP A 18 -64.61 23.90 -3.57
C ASP A 18 -63.86 23.07 -4.62
N LYS A 19 -64.58 22.30 -5.44
CA LYS A 19 -64.07 21.56 -6.55
C LYS A 19 -63.80 22.49 -7.75
N SER A 20 -62.69 23.16 -7.80
CA SER A 20 -62.14 23.63 -9.06
C SER A 20 -61.47 22.46 -9.79
N LYS A 21 -62.00 22.11 -10.95
CA LYS A 21 -61.42 21.14 -11.88
C LYS A 21 -60.14 21.71 -12.46
N GLU A 22 -59.01 21.51 -11.79
CA GLU A 22 -57.71 21.60 -12.43
C GLU A 22 -57.56 20.39 -13.36
N LYS A 23 -57.49 20.67 -14.67
CA LYS A 23 -56.99 19.75 -15.68
C LYS A 23 -55.55 19.45 -15.32
N GLY A 24 -55.30 18.35 -14.62
CA GLY A 24 -53.97 17.83 -14.34
C GLY A 24 -53.29 17.53 -15.64
N ASN A 25 -52.32 18.34 -16.00
CA ASN A 25 -51.28 17.99 -16.97
C ASN A 25 -50.52 16.79 -16.40
N ASN A 26 -50.91 15.59 -16.86
CA ASN A 26 -50.09 14.38 -16.67
C ASN A 26 -48.78 14.54 -17.43
N LEU A 27 -47.85 15.33 -16.89
CA LEU A 27 -46.46 15.22 -17.24
C LEU A 27 -46.03 13.79 -16.88
N LYS A 28 -45.99 12.90 -17.88
CA LYS A 28 -45.32 11.61 -17.77
C LYS A 28 -43.94 11.90 -17.22
N ARG A 29 -43.70 11.58 -15.95
CA ARG A 29 -42.36 11.51 -15.39
C ARG A 29 -41.61 10.51 -16.26
N THR A 30 -40.79 10.99 -17.19
CA THR A 30 -39.88 10.13 -17.88
C THR A 30 -38.77 9.77 -16.89
N ASP A 31 -38.58 8.47 -16.66
CA ASP A 31 -37.48 7.99 -15.84
C ASP A 31 -36.17 8.56 -16.33
N PRO A 32 -35.25 8.96 -15.44
CA PRO A 32 -33.98 9.50 -15.84
C PRO A 32 -33.23 8.51 -16.74
N ILE A 33 -32.65 9.00 -17.81
CA ILE A 33 -31.83 8.18 -18.71
C ILE A 33 -30.53 7.84 -17.99
N ILE A 34 -30.29 6.53 -17.79
CA ILE A 34 -29.06 6.01 -17.17
C ILE A 34 -28.19 5.44 -18.27
N ILE A 35 -26.98 6.00 -18.43
CA ILE A 35 -25.99 5.51 -19.40
C ILE A 35 -24.78 5.01 -18.61
N GLU A 36 -24.52 3.71 -18.70
CA GLU A 36 -23.33 3.06 -18.10
C GLU A 36 -22.70 2.10 -19.12
N PHE A 37 -21.39 1.94 -19.06
CA PHE A 37 -20.60 1.06 -19.94
C PHE A 37 -20.79 1.32 -21.44
N GLY A 38 -21.35 2.49 -21.80
CA GLY A 38 -21.68 2.87 -23.17
C GLY A 38 -23.06 2.37 -23.65
N TYR A 39 -23.92 1.90 -22.72
CA TYR A 39 -25.28 1.45 -23.00
C TYR A 39 -26.29 2.28 -22.20
N ARG A 40 -27.46 2.54 -22.81
CA ARG A 40 -28.61 3.12 -22.14
C ARG A 40 -29.32 2.02 -21.36
N PHE A 41 -29.15 1.98 -20.05
CA PHE A 41 -29.71 0.95 -19.18
C PHE A 41 -31.23 0.85 -19.25
N ASN A 42 -31.91 1.98 -19.53
CA ASN A 42 -33.36 2.01 -19.74
C ASN A 42 -33.83 1.08 -20.87
N ASP A 43 -32.96 0.66 -21.79
CA ASP A 43 -33.33 -0.19 -22.92
C ASP A 43 -33.23 -1.71 -22.59
N PHE A 44 -32.70 -2.05 -21.41
CA PHE A 44 -32.42 -3.42 -20.99
C PHE A 44 -33.15 -3.79 -19.67
N ASP A 45 -33.28 -5.09 -19.45
CA ASP A 45 -33.45 -5.67 -18.14
C ASP A 45 -32.07 -5.85 -17.53
N VAL A 46 -31.74 -5.03 -16.54
CA VAL A 46 -30.37 -4.93 -15.99
C VAL A 46 -30.25 -5.74 -14.73
N VAL A 47 -29.28 -6.65 -14.70
CA VAL A 47 -28.89 -7.40 -13.50
C VAL A 47 -27.48 -7.00 -13.12
N GLN A 48 -27.33 -6.45 -11.93
CA GLN A 48 -26.02 -6.13 -11.33
C GLN A 48 -25.78 -7.10 -10.18
N ASP A 49 -24.67 -7.80 -10.23
CA ASP A 49 -24.29 -8.82 -9.25
C ASP A 49 -22.78 -8.81 -9.00
N THR A 50 -22.36 -9.71 -8.14
CA THR A 50 -20.95 -9.89 -7.75
C THR A 50 -20.57 -11.36 -7.92
N ILE A 51 -19.45 -11.62 -8.56
CA ILE A 51 -18.90 -12.98 -8.76
C ILE A 51 -18.80 -13.71 -7.41
N GLN A 52 -19.44 -14.86 -7.31
CA GLN A 52 -19.46 -15.69 -6.10
C GLN A 52 -18.30 -16.70 -6.07
N SER A 53 -18.20 -17.45 -4.99
CA SER A 53 -17.20 -18.51 -4.86
C SER A 53 -17.60 -19.73 -5.67
N GLY A 54 -16.79 -20.10 -6.65
CA GLY A 54 -17.07 -21.21 -7.56
C GLY A 54 -17.55 -20.78 -8.95
N ASP A 55 -17.96 -19.51 -9.11
CA ASP A 55 -18.37 -19.00 -10.40
C ASP A 55 -17.23 -19.02 -11.40
N THR A 56 -17.55 -19.42 -12.60
CA THR A 56 -16.71 -19.29 -13.79
C THR A 56 -17.44 -18.46 -14.84
N PHE A 57 -16.72 -17.95 -15.82
CA PHE A 57 -17.35 -17.25 -16.93
C PHE A 57 -18.39 -18.13 -17.63
N GLY A 58 -18.07 -19.41 -17.83
CA GLY A 58 -18.99 -20.39 -18.44
C GLY A 58 -20.26 -20.58 -17.61
N SER A 59 -20.14 -20.88 -16.30
CA SER A 59 -21.31 -21.09 -15.44
C SER A 59 -22.25 -19.87 -15.39
N ILE A 60 -21.70 -18.66 -15.36
CA ILE A 60 -22.54 -17.45 -15.39
C ILE A 60 -23.30 -17.32 -16.71
N LEU A 61 -22.70 -17.69 -17.84
CA LEU A 61 -23.38 -17.68 -19.14
C LEU A 61 -24.44 -18.79 -19.24
N GLU A 62 -24.18 -19.97 -18.71
CA GLU A 62 -25.11 -21.08 -18.64
C GLU A 62 -26.38 -20.75 -17.84
N GLU A 63 -26.20 -20.02 -16.71
CA GLU A 63 -27.33 -19.47 -15.94
C GLU A 63 -28.21 -18.49 -16.73
N GLN A 64 -27.67 -17.91 -17.81
CA GLN A 64 -28.44 -17.08 -18.74
C GLN A 64 -29.02 -17.89 -19.92
N PHE A 65 -29.16 -19.21 -19.76
CA PHE A 65 -29.71 -20.13 -20.74
C PHE A 65 -28.94 -20.25 -22.06
N LEU A 66 -27.63 -19.96 -22.04
CA LEU A 66 -26.75 -20.23 -23.18
C LEU A 66 -26.28 -21.68 -23.13
N GLY A 67 -26.46 -22.43 -24.22
CA GLY A 67 -25.99 -23.80 -24.30
C GLY A 67 -24.47 -23.91 -24.43
N ASP A 68 -23.90 -25.06 -24.05
CA ASP A 68 -22.45 -25.33 -24.00
C ASP A 68 -21.71 -24.94 -25.28
N LYS A 69 -22.28 -25.20 -26.46
CA LYS A 69 -21.70 -24.81 -27.75
C LYS A 69 -21.59 -23.28 -27.87
N GLN A 70 -22.62 -22.55 -27.46
CA GLN A 70 -22.61 -21.08 -27.53
C GLN A 70 -21.58 -20.51 -26.55
N VAL A 71 -21.50 -21.06 -25.33
CA VAL A 71 -20.49 -20.68 -24.34
C VAL A 71 -19.08 -20.91 -24.89
N PHE A 72 -18.84 -22.08 -25.47
CA PHE A 72 -17.55 -22.39 -26.10
C PHE A 72 -17.20 -21.42 -27.22
N ASP A 73 -18.13 -21.11 -28.13
CA ASP A 73 -17.93 -20.18 -29.24
C ASP A 73 -17.65 -18.75 -28.74
N ILE A 74 -18.29 -18.34 -27.65
CA ILE A 74 -18.03 -17.03 -27.00
C ILE A 74 -16.61 -17.02 -26.41
N VAL A 75 -16.23 -18.06 -25.66
CA VAL A 75 -14.90 -18.16 -25.04
C VAL A 75 -13.81 -18.08 -26.10
N GLU A 76 -13.95 -18.82 -27.20
CA GLU A 76 -12.98 -18.80 -28.30
C GLU A 76 -12.84 -17.40 -28.94
N LYS A 77 -13.94 -16.65 -29.07
CA LYS A 77 -13.92 -15.31 -29.67
C LYS A 77 -13.36 -14.24 -28.74
N VAL A 78 -13.46 -14.39 -27.42
CA VAL A 78 -13.01 -13.36 -26.48
C VAL A 78 -11.59 -13.59 -25.94
N LYS A 79 -11.02 -14.78 -26.09
CA LYS A 79 -9.77 -15.21 -25.44
C LYS A 79 -8.56 -14.29 -25.66
N ASP A 80 -8.44 -13.64 -26.80
CA ASP A 80 -7.31 -12.78 -27.14
C ASP A 80 -7.39 -11.42 -26.42
N THR A 81 -8.59 -10.99 -26.01
CA THR A 81 -8.81 -9.71 -25.31
C THR A 81 -9.13 -9.90 -23.83
N PHE A 82 -9.85 -10.99 -23.51
CA PHE A 82 -10.32 -11.29 -22.18
C PHE A 82 -10.01 -12.76 -21.81
N ASP A 83 -9.02 -12.97 -20.96
CA ASP A 83 -8.78 -14.28 -20.36
C ASP A 83 -9.87 -14.57 -19.32
N VAL A 84 -10.85 -15.40 -19.70
CA VAL A 84 -12.00 -15.77 -18.88
C VAL A 84 -11.61 -16.41 -17.54
N ARG A 85 -10.39 -16.98 -17.42
CA ARG A 85 -9.85 -17.55 -16.18
C ARG A 85 -9.47 -16.48 -15.16
N THR A 86 -9.47 -15.21 -15.56
CA THR A 86 -9.11 -14.08 -14.68
C THR A 86 -10.29 -13.55 -13.87
N ILE A 87 -11.49 -14.08 -14.04
CA ILE A 87 -12.64 -13.75 -13.19
C ILE A 87 -12.30 -14.05 -11.71
N ARG A 88 -12.66 -13.12 -10.83
CA ARG A 88 -12.35 -13.20 -9.40
C ARG A 88 -13.60 -13.00 -8.56
N LYS A 89 -13.76 -13.83 -7.54
CA LYS A 89 -14.77 -13.63 -6.47
C LYS A 89 -14.77 -12.20 -5.94
N GLY A 90 -15.96 -11.66 -5.69
CA GLY A 90 -16.16 -10.32 -5.13
C GLY A 90 -16.02 -9.18 -6.14
N LYS A 91 -15.86 -9.48 -7.45
CA LYS A 91 -15.81 -8.46 -8.50
C LYS A 91 -17.17 -8.27 -9.13
N PRO A 92 -17.56 -7.01 -9.46
CA PRO A 92 -18.86 -6.72 -10.06
C PRO A 92 -18.99 -7.31 -11.45
N VAL A 93 -20.18 -7.82 -11.74
CA VAL A 93 -20.66 -8.21 -13.06
C VAL A 93 -21.99 -7.52 -13.34
N THR A 94 -22.20 -7.06 -14.56
CA THR A 94 -23.46 -6.50 -15.01
C THR A 94 -23.92 -7.23 -16.26
N LEU A 95 -25.15 -7.73 -16.21
CA LEU A 95 -25.79 -8.44 -17.31
C LEU A 95 -26.90 -7.55 -17.87
N LEU A 96 -26.83 -7.21 -19.16
CA LEU A 96 -27.87 -6.49 -19.86
C LEU A 96 -28.65 -7.51 -20.70
N ARG A 97 -29.91 -7.70 -20.33
CA ARG A 97 -30.80 -8.67 -20.97
C ARG A 97 -31.90 -7.97 -21.78
N SER A 98 -32.49 -8.68 -22.73
CA SER A 98 -33.65 -8.14 -23.46
C SER A 98 -34.83 -7.88 -22.51
N LYS A 99 -35.65 -6.88 -22.81
CA LYS A 99 -36.84 -6.55 -22.01
C LYS A 99 -38.02 -7.46 -22.27
N ASP A 100 -37.97 -8.24 -23.33
CA ASP A 100 -39.02 -9.19 -23.66
C ASP A 100 -39.07 -10.39 -22.69
N LYS A 101 -40.02 -11.29 -22.89
CA LYS A 101 -40.22 -12.45 -22.03
C LYS A 101 -39.05 -13.45 -22.04
N THR A 102 -38.19 -13.40 -23.04
CA THR A 102 -37.05 -14.31 -23.16
C THR A 102 -35.93 -13.97 -22.22
N LYS A 103 -35.80 -12.69 -21.81
CA LYS A 103 -34.70 -12.20 -20.96
C LYS A 103 -33.32 -12.60 -21.48
N LYS A 104 -33.18 -12.70 -22.80
CA LYS A 104 -31.94 -13.14 -23.45
C LYS A 104 -30.79 -12.22 -23.10
N LEU A 105 -29.63 -12.78 -22.66
CA LEU A 105 -28.41 -12.02 -22.42
C LEU A 105 -27.95 -11.36 -23.72
N GLN A 106 -27.74 -10.05 -23.68
CA GLN A 106 -27.29 -9.23 -24.80
C GLN A 106 -25.91 -8.65 -24.57
N VAL A 107 -25.57 -8.27 -23.34
CA VAL A 107 -24.26 -7.72 -23.01
C VAL A 107 -23.84 -8.23 -21.64
N PHE A 108 -22.60 -8.69 -21.55
CA PHE A 108 -21.93 -9.06 -20.31
C PHE A 108 -20.83 -8.04 -20.01
N VAL A 109 -20.84 -7.47 -18.81
CA VAL A 109 -19.81 -6.52 -18.35
C VAL A 109 -19.15 -7.05 -17.10
N TYR A 110 -17.81 -7.14 -17.11
CA TYR A 110 -17.02 -7.57 -15.96
C TYR A 110 -16.05 -6.47 -15.53
N GLN A 111 -16.00 -6.15 -14.23
CA GLN A 111 -15.14 -5.13 -13.66
C GLN A 111 -14.06 -5.75 -12.76
N PRO A 112 -12.86 -6.07 -13.28
CA PRO A 112 -11.77 -6.66 -12.49
C PRO A 112 -11.22 -5.70 -11.43
N ASP A 113 -11.29 -4.39 -11.70
CA ASP A 113 -10.82 -3.32 -10.83
C ASP A 113 -11.65 -2.04 -11.01
N ARG A 114 -11.29 -0.98 -10.30
CA ARG A 114 -12.01 0.31 -10.37
C ARG A 114 -11.73 1.08 -11.67
N LEU A 115 -10.60 0.80 -12.32
CA LEU A 115 -10.09 1.54 -13.48
C LEU A 115 -10.48 0.93 -14.81
N SER A 116 -10.78 -0.37 -14.85
CA SER A 116 -11.05 -1.06 -16.10
C SER A 116 -12.28 -1.96 -16.03
N TYR A 117 -12.86 -2.20 -17.19
CA TYR A 117 -13.91 -3.19 -17.36
C TYR A 117 -13.86 -3.81 -18.75
N TYR A 118 -14.36 -5.02 -18.84
CA TYR A 118 -14.56 -5.72 -20.11
C TYR A 118 -16.04 -5.69 -20.47
N VAL A 119 -16.33 -5.45 -21.74
CA VAL A 119 -17.67 -5.52 -22.32
C VAL A 119 -17.64 -6.62 -23.36
N ILE A 120 -18.55 -7.58 -23.26
CA ILE A 120 -18.79 -8.62 -24.24
C ILE A 120 -20.21 -8.40 -24.77
N ASP A 121 -20.31 -7.91 -25.98
CA ASP A 121 -21.58 -7.68 -26.69
C ASP A 121 -21.95 -8.94 -27.48
N LEU A 122 -23.14 -9.50 -27.25
CA LEU A 122 -23.62 -10.76 -27.82
C LEU A 122 -24.82 -10.55 -28.78
N ARG A 123 -25.17 -9.30 -29.13
CA ARG A 123 -26.39 -8.98 -29.87
C ARG A 123 -26.34 -9.49 -31.31
N ASP A 124 -25.48 -8.94 -32.12
CA ASP A 124 -25.37 -9.28 -33.56
C ASP A 124 -24.22 -10.27 -33.82
N SER A 125 -23.09 -10.00 -33.18
CA SER A 125 -21.90 -10.85 -33.18
C SER A 125 -21.19 -10.72 -31.86
N VAL A 126 -20.37 -11.71 -31.48
CA VAL A 126 -19.58 -11.62 -30.25
C VAL A 126 -18.46 -10.60 -30.45
N VAL A 127 -18.59 -9.46 -29.79
CA VAL A 127 -17.58 -8.39 -29.78
C VAL A 127 -17.11 -8.17 -28.36
N VAL A 128 -15.79 -8.22 -28.12
CA VAL A 128 -15.19 -7.96 -26.83
C VAL A 128 -14.34 -6.69 -26.88
N ARG A 129 -14.45 -5.87 -25.84
CA ARG A 129 -13.59 -4.71 -25.68
C ARG A 129 -13.18 -4.54 -24.21
N LYS A 130 -11.94 -4.16 -24.01
CA LYS A 130 -11.46 -3.67 -22.71
C LYS A 130 -11.52 -2.15 -22.72
N VAL A 131 -12.15 -1.59 -21.70
CA VAL A 131 -12.24 -0.13 -21.52
C VAL A 131 -11.46 0.25 -20.27
N ILE A 132 -10.60 1.25 -20.41
CA ILE A 132 -9.87 1.86 -19.30
C ILE A 132 -10.50 3.23 -19.05
N LYS A 133 -10.98 3.46 -17.84
CA LYS A 133 -11.57 4.74 -17.45
C LYS A 133 -10.49 5.82 -17.40
N PRO A 134 -10.76 7.02 -17.88
CA PRO A 134 -9.79 8.11 -17.79
C PRO A 134 -9.49 8.45 -16.33
N VAL A 135 -8.23 8.74 -16.07
CA VAL A 135 -7.73 9.12 -14.74
C VAL A 135 -7.23 10.55 -14.79
N LYS A 136 -7.67 11.36 -13.83
CA LYS A 136 -7.18 12.72 -13.61
C LYS A 136 -6.40 12.80 -12.31
N ILE A 137 -5.22 13.38 -12.39
CA ILE A 137 -4.38 13.66 -11.23
C ILE A 137 -4.62 15.11 -10.82
N LYS A 138 -4.96 15.30 -9.53
CA LYS A 138 -5.11 16.62 -8.93
C LYS A 138 -4.04 16.81 -7.87
N ARG A 139 -3.33 17.92 -7.95
CA ARG A 139 -2.31 18.31 -6.98
C ARG A 139 -2.94 19.10 -5.83
N ARG A 140 -2.56 18.78 -4.60
CA ARG A 140 -2.99 19.49 -3.38
C ARG A 140 -1.80 19.78 -2.50
N THR A 141 -1.85 20.93 -1.82
CA THR A 141 -0.93 21.26 -0.74
C THR A 141 -1.73 21.66 0.48
N ILE A 142 -1.39 21.05 1.61
CA ILE A 142 -2.02 21.31 2.90
C ILE A 142 -0.93 21.68 3.91
N ALA A 143 -1.29 22.52 4.90
CA ALA A 143 -0.47 22.80 6.06
C ALA A 143 -1.35 22.87 7.30
N GLY A 144 -0.87 22.35 8.42
CA GLY A 144 -1.63 22.30 9.66
C GLY A 144 -0.77 22.11 10.89
N GLN A 145 -1.40 22.26 12.05
CA GLN A 145 -0.84 21.85 13.35
C GLN A 145 -1.56 20.62 13.84
N LEU A 146 -0.81 19.71 14.46
CA LEU A 146 -1.40 18.53 15.07
C LEU A 146 -2.29 18.93 16.26
N ASP A 147 -3.50 18.39 16.27
CA ASP A 147 -4.48 18.56 17.37
C ASP A 147 -4.90 17.20 17.95
N GLY A 148 -4.04 16.21 17.83
CA GLY A 148 -4.23 14.82 18.15
C GLY A 148 -3.29 13.97 17.32
N SER A 149 -3.76 12.84 16.80
CA SER A 149 -2.99 12.02 15.86
C SER A 149 -2.88 12.70 14.50
N LEU A 150 -1.85 12.31 13.71
CA LEU A 150 -1.72 12.74 12.33
C LEU A 150 -2.94 12.36 11.49
N SER A 151 -3.45 11.14 11.67
CA SER A 151 -4.63 10.65 10.92
C SER A 151 -5.85 11.51 11.17
N GLU A 152 -6.19 11.80 12.43
CA GLU A 152 -7.32 12.68 12.80
C GLU A 152 -7.16 14.10 12.24
N THR A 153 -5.92 14.61 12.24
CA THR A 153 -5.65 15.95 11.70
C THR A 153 -5.84 15.98 10.18
N LEU A 154 -5.40 14.93 9.47
CA LEU A 154 -5.59 14.82 8.02
C LEU A 154 -7.05 14.61 7.62
N GLU A 155 -7.83 13.87 8.43
CA GLU A 155 -9.27 13.71 8.22
C GLU A 155 -10.02 15.04 8.30
N LYS A 156 -9.66 15.92 9.25
CA LYS A 156 -10.19 17.29 9.34
C LYS A 156 -9.90 18.11 8.08
N GLU A 157 -8.76 17.89 7.44
CA GLU A 157 -8.39 18.50 6.16
C GLU A 157 -9.00 17.74 4.94
N LYS A 158 -9.91 16.78 5.17
CA LYS A 158 -10.57 15.95 4.15
C LYS A 158 -9.57 15.18 3.28
N VAL A 159 -8.55 14.61 3.92
CA VAL A 159 -7.54 13.77 3.28
C VAL A 159 -7.68 12.34 3.81
N GLU A 160 -7.62 11.38 2.90
CA GLU A 160 -7.73 9.96 3.26
C GLU A 160 -6.57 9.50 4.15
N GLY A 161 -6.86 8.64 5.12
CA GLY A 161 -5.89 8.07 6.07
C GLY A 161 -4.70 7.33 5.43
N SER A 162 -4.81 6.92 4.17
CA SER A 162 -3.71 6.34 3.40
C SER A 162 -2.49 7.27 3.30
N LEU A 163 -2.69 8.60 3.27
CA LEU A 163 -1.60 9.57 3.28
C LEU A 163 -0.82 9.50 4.60
N ALA A 164 -1.49 9.41 5.75
CA ALA A 164 -0.83 9.27 7.06
C ALA A 164 0.07 8.03 7.10
N PHE A 165 -0.42 6.90 6.55
CA PHE A 165 0.36 5.67 6.47
C PHE A 165 1.60 5.81 5.57
N ASN A 166 1.46 6.44 4.41
CA ASN A 166 2.58 6.69 3.50
C ASN A 166 3.64 7.59 4.14
N ILE A 167 3.21 8.67 4.80
CA ILE A 167 4.07 9.59 5.55
C ILE A 167 4.79 8.86 6.68
N SER A 168 4.09 8.04 7.46
CA SER A 168 4.71 7.28 8.55
C SER A 168 5.81 6.35 8.08
N LYS A 169 5.71 5.79 6.87
CA LYS A 169 6.78 4.98 6.26
C LYS A 169 7.98 5.81 5.83
N ILE A 170 7.75 6.99 5.25
CA ILE A 170 8.81 7.89 4.77
C ILE A 170 9.65 8.38 5.94
N TYR A 171 8.98 8.84 6.99
CA TYR A 171 9.64 9.40 8.17
C TYR A 171 9.91 8.39 9.29
N ALA A 172 9.63 7.10 9.09
CA ALA A 172 9.72 6.03 10.11
C ALA A 172 11.00 6.04 10.96
N TRP A 173 12.08 6.56 10.40
CA TRP A 173 13.40 6.60 11.05
C TRP A 173 13.80 7.98 11.58
N SER A 174 13.13 9.02 11.11
CA SER A 174 13.41 10.41 11.46
C SER A 174 12.47 10.93 12.53
N ILE A 175 11.22 10.44 12.54
CA ILE A 175 10.14 10.87 13.42
C ILE A 175 9.55 9.66 14.14
N ASP A 176 9.44 9.75 15.46
CA ASP A 176 8.62 8.84 16.25
C ASP A 176 7.19 9.41 16.31
N PHE A 177 6.31 8.93 15.46
CA PHE A 177 4.94 9.44 15.33
C PHE A 177 4.11 9.31 16.62
N PHE A 178 4.49 8.40 17.53
CA PHE A 178 3.88 8.29 18.86
C PHE A 178 4.34 9.40 19.83
N LYS A 179 5.35 10.18 19.46
CA LYS A 179 5.89 11.29 20.24
C LYS A 179 5.68 12.65 19.59
N LEU A 180 4.91 12.70 18.51
CA LEU A 180 4.41 13.94 17.98
C LEU A 180 3.46 14.57 19.00
N GLN A 181 3.58 15.89 19.16
CA GLN A 181 2.84 16.64 20.16
C GLN A 181 1.79 17.53 19.49
N LYS A 182 0.74 17.84 20.25
CA LYS A 182 -0.20 18.89 19.87
C LYS A 182 0.57 20.19 19.64
N GLY A 183 0.33 20.82 18.49
CA GLY A 183 1.03 22.04 18.07
C GLY A 183 2.21 21.81 17.12
N ASP A 184 2.74 20.57 16.99
CA ASP A 184 3.74 20.28 15.95
C ASP A 184 3.15 20.58 14.57
N LYS A 185 3.96 21.24 13.73
CA LYS A 185 3.51 21.75 12.42
C LYS A 185 3.90 20.81 11.31
N PHE A 186 3.09 20.82 10.26
CA PHE A 186 3.42 20.10 9.02
C PHE A 186 2.93 20.86 7.78
N ALA A 187 3.56 20.60 6.66
CA ALA A 187 3.02 20.90 5.34
C ALA A 187 3.34 19.74 4.38
N ILE A 188 2.41 19.45 3.48
CA ILE A 188 2.47 18.30 2.61
C ILE A 188 1.92 18.69 1.24
N THR A 189 2.69 18.42 0.18
CA THR A 189 2.25 18.48 -1.21
C THR A 189 2.17 17.07 -1.77
N PHE A 190 1.03 16.72 -2.30
CA PHE A 190 0.72 15.37 -2.79
C PHE A 190 -0.24 15.42 -3.97
N THR A 191 -0.36 14.31 -4.69
CA THR A 191 -1.32 14.16 -5.76
C THR A 191 -2.40 13.16 -5.38
N GLU A 192 -3.61 13.42 -5.85
CA GLU A 192 -4.80 12.59 -5.70
C GLU A 192 -5.26 12.12 -7.07
N ARG A 193 -5.71 10.89 -7.13
CA ARG A 193 -6.22 10.28 -8.34
C ARG A 193 -7.75 10.29 -8.35
N TYR A 194 -8.32 10.66 -9.48
CA TYR A 194 -9.75 10.69 -9.73
C TYR A 194 -10.08 9.91 -11.00
N ILE A 195 -11.03 9.01 -10.93
CA ILE A 195 -11.58 8.27 -12.07
C ILE A 195 -12.73 9.09 -12.64
N ASN A 196 -12.80 9.24 -13.98
CA ASN A 196 -13.82 10.04 -14.66
C ASN A 196 -13.96 11.45 -14.08
N ASP A 197 -12.84 12.08 -13.71
CA ASP A 197 -12.73 13.44 -13.15
C ASP A 197 -13.40 13.67 -11.76
N THR A 198 -14.28 12.80 -11.33
CA THR A 198 -15.14 13.01 -10.15
C THR A 198 -14.97 11.97 -9.05
N ILE A 199 -14.71 10.71 -9.40
CA ILE A 199 -14.65 9.62 -8.41
C ILE A 199 -13.26 9.58 -7.80
N TYR A 200 -13.15 9.92 -6.52
CA TYR A 200 -11.90 9.84 -5.78
C TYR A 200 -11.38 8.40 -5.71
N ASP A 201 -10.12 8.19 -6.07
CA ASP A 201 -9.46 6.87 -6.11
C ASP A 201 -8.18 6.80 -5.26
N GLY A 202 -8.00 7.73 -4.34
CA GLY A 202 -6.93 7.71 -3.34
C GLY A 202 -5.78 8.68 -3.63
N VAL A 203 -4.83 8.68 -2.72
CA VAL A 203 -3.56 9.42 -2.86
C VAL A 203 -2.67 8.69 -3.86
N ASP A 204 -2.21 9.40 -4.88
CA ASP A 204 -1.33 8.85 -5.92
C ASP A 204 0.15 8.91 -5.51
N SER A 205 0.67 10.09 -5.21
CA SER A 205 2.06 10.28 -4.83
C SER A 205 2.27 11.42 -3.83
N LEU A 206 3.38 11.37 -3.08
CA LEU A 206 3.88 12.47 -2.28
C LEU A 206 4.95 13.22 -3.08
N GLU A 207 4.78 14.53 -3.26
CA GLU A 207 5.74 15.38 -3.96
C GLU A 207 6.73 16.07 -3.02
N ALA A 208 6.26 16.48 -1.84
CA ALA A 208 7.10 17.08 -0.81
C ALA A 208 6.36 17.09 0.53
N ALA A 209 7.10 17.04 1.63
CA ALA A 209 6.53 17.26 2.95
C ALA A 209 7.57 17.85 3.91
N PHE A 210 7.10 18.49 4.96
CA PHE A 210 7.89 18.67 6.17
C PHE A 210 7.04 18.40 7.42
N PHE A 211 7.74 18.05 8.49
CA PHE A 211 7.22 17.95 9.85
C PHE A 211 8.13 18.68 10.81
N GLU A 212 7.55 19.46 11.72
CA GLU A 212 8.23 19.96 12.90
C GLU A 212 8.20 18.85 13.96
N TYR A 213 9.36 18.45 14.44
CA TYR A 213 9.52 17.42 15.46
C TYR A 213 10.61 17.83 16.44
N LYS A 214 10.27 17.98 17.72
CA LYS A 214 11.19 18.43 18.77
C LYS A 214 11.91 19.73 18.39
N GLY A 215 11.18 20.69 17.86
CA GLY A 215 11.69 22.00 17.46
C GLY A 215 12.60 22.01 16.22
N LYS A 216 12.62 20.89 15.46
CA LYS A 216 13.36 20.79 14.20
C LYS A 216 12.41 20.50 13.04
N THR A 217 12.55 21.22 11.97
CA THR A 217 11.85 20.93 10.71
C THR A 217 12.60 19.85 9.95
N ILE A 218 11.90 18.78 9.58
CA ILE A 218 12.45 17.66 8.81
C ILE A 218 11.69 17.58 7.50
N TYR A 219 12.37 17.91 6.39
CA TYR A 219 11.82 17.85 5.04
C TYR A 219 11.94 16.46 4.43
N ALA A 220 11.04 16.15 3.49
CA ALA A 220 11.09 14.95 2.65
C ALA A 220 10.79 15.31 1.20
N PHE A 221 11.74 15.06 0.31
CA PHE A 221 11.60 15.25 -1.12
C PHE A 221 11.86 13.92 -1.83
N PRO A 222 10.92 13.41 -2.66
CA PRO A 222 11.13 12.21 -3.46
C PRO A 222 12.15 12.46 -4.55
N PHE A 223 13.03 11.49 -4.78
CA PHE A 223 13.98 11.57 -5.88
C PHE A 223 14.42 10.18 -6.34
N ILE A 224 14.60 10.02 -7.66
CA ILE A 224 15.08 8.80 -8.29
C ILE A 224 16.55 9.01 -8.68
N GLN A 225 17.48 8.34 -7.97
CA GLN A 225 18.89 8.34 -8.34
C GLN A 225 19.20 7.35 -9.46
N ASP A 226 18.61 6.17 -9.42
CA ASP A 226 18.81 5.09 -10.39
C ASP A 226 17.56 4.95 -11.26
N GLU A 227 17.62 5.52 -12.45
CA GLU A 227 16.52 5.49 -13.43
C GLU A 227 16.21 4.07 -13.93
N LYS A 228 17.19 3.17 -13.91
CA LYS A 228 16.99 1.78 -14.34
C LYS A 228 16.04 1.03 -13.42
N THR A 229 16.11 1.33 -12.13
CA THR A 229 15.21 0.71 -11.14
C THR A 229 13.94 1.51 -10.89
N GLY A 230 13.92 2.79 -11.24
CA GLY A 230 12.82 3.71 -10.97
C GLY A 230 12.52 3.89 -9.48
N LYS A 231 13.41 3.47 -8.59
CA LYS A 231 13.18 3.48 -7.16
C LYS A 231 13.18 4.90 -6.62
N ILE A 232 12.06 5.30 -6.01
CA ILE A 232 11.92 6.55 -5.28
C ILE A 232 12.51 6.35 -3.86
N ASP A 233 13.46 7.20 -3.50
CA ASP A 233 13.89 7.41 -2.11
C ASP A 233 13.57 8.86 -1.72
N TYR A 234 13.39 9.11 -0.41
CA TYR A 234 13.10 10.45 0.12
C TYR A 234 14.33 11.03 0.78
N TYR A 235 14.57 12.31 0.51
CA TYR A 235 15.77 13.03 0.94
C TYR A 235 15.38 14.32 1.70
N ASP A 236 16.23 14.70 2.66
CA ASP A 236 16.15 16.03 3.27
C ASP A 236 16.69 17.13 2.31
N GLU A 237 16.67 18.37 2.74
CA GLU A 237 17.16 19.51 1.95
C GLU A 237 18.68 19.48 1.66
N GLU A 238 19.44 18.72 2.44
CA GLU A 238 20.88 18.53 2.23
C GLU A 238 21.18 17.38 1.25
N GLY A 239 20.17 16.63 0.85
CA GLY A 239 20.29 15.44 0.03
C GLY A 239 20.71 14.20 0.81
N LYS A 240 20.39 14.12 2.09
CA LYS A 240 20.55 12.93 2.91
C LYS A 240 19.27 12.12 2.87
N VAL A 241 19.37 10.80 2.61
CA VAL A 241 18.20 9.92 2.57
C VAL A 241 17.57 9.79 3.95
N LEU A 242 16.23 9.89 4.03
CA LEU A 242 15.48 9.82 5.30
C LEU A 242 15.38 8.40 5.89
N ARG A 243 15.62 7.37 5.10
CA ARG A 243 15.63 6.00 5.60
C ARG A 243 16.97 5.67 6.27
N ASN A 244 16.92 4.90 7.35
CA ASN A 244 18.15 4.36 7.91
C ASN A 244 18.86 3.40 6.93
N VAL A 245 20.16 3.47 6.93
CA VAL A 245 21.02 2.57 6.14
C VAL A 245 20.82 1.13 6.56
N PHE A 246 20.60 0.89 7.87
CA PHE A 246 20.41 -0.43 8.44
C PHE A 246 19.13 -0.54 9.25
N LEU A 247 18.40 -1.66 9.09
CA LEU A 247 17.33 -2.04 9.98
C LEU A 247 17.88 -2.33 11.38
N LYS A 248 17.10 -2.06 12.42
CA LYS A 248 17.46 -2.34 13.82
C LYS A 248 17.55 -3.83 14.13
N SER A 249 16.93 -4.68 13.34
CA SER A 249 16.85 -6.13 13.52
C SER A 249 16.77 -6.84 12.18
N PRO A 250 17.33 -8.06 12.07
CA PRO A 250 17.14 -8.92 10.91
C PRO A 250 15.76 -9.62 10.90
N LEU A 251 14.95 -9.44 11.95
CA LEU A 251 13.62 -10.02 12.11
C LEU A 251 12.57 -8.93 12.22
N LYS A 252 11.33 -9.26 11.86
CA LYS A 252 10.19 -8.34 11.95
C LYS A 252 9.87 -7.94 13.40
N PHE A 253 10.07 -8.87 14.34
CA PHE A 253 9.89 -8.65 15.76
C PHE A 253 11.24 -8.81 16.48
N ILE A 254 11.51 -7.95 17.47
CA ILE A 254 12.78 -7.91 18.19
C ILE A 254 12.64 -8.67 19.50
N ASN A 255 13.31 -9.83 19.58
CA ASN A 255 13.46 -10.61 20.81
C ASN A 255 14.95 -11.01 20.99
N ILE A 256 15.70 -10.20 21.71
CA ILE A 256 17.15 -10.42 21.92
C ILE A 256 17.35 -11.33 23.11
N THR A 257 17.95 -12.50 22.88
CA THR A 257 18.26 -13.49 23.92
C THR A 257 19.74 -13.46 24.34
N SER A 258 20.65 -13.00 23.46
CA SER A 258 22.03 -12.83 23.83
C SER A 258 22.66 -11.66 23.06
N ARG A 259 23.43 -10.85 23.76
CA ARG A 259 24.11 -9.66 23.19
C ARG A 259 25.56 -9.99 22.82
N PHE A 260 26.18 -9.11 22.02
CA PHE A 260 27.59 -9.11 21.75
C PHE A 260 28.38 -9.03 23.08
N ALA A 261 29.35 -9.92 23.25
CA ALA A 261 30.20 -9.95 24.45
C ALA A 261 31.64 -10.36 24.06
N LYS A 262 32.60 -9.68 24.66
CA LYS A 262 34.03 -10.06 24.50
C LYS A 262 34.31 -11.42 25.15
N THR A 263 33.60 -11.73 26.24
CA THR A 263 33.71 -12.98 26.97
C THR A 263 32.36 -13.32 27.58
N ARG A 264 31.83 -14.54 27.30
CA ARG A 264 30.67 -15.13 27.97
C ARG A 264 30.85 -16.63 28.08
N PHE A 265 30.18 -17.27 29.04
CA PHE A 265 30.13 -18.73 29.09
C PHE A 265 29.30 -19.28 27.95
N HIS A 266 29.90 -20.16 27.14
CA HIS A 266 29.23 -20.70 25.93
C HIS A 266 28.38 -21.92 26.34
N PRO A 267 27.02 -21.89 26.16
CA PRO A 267 26.13 -22.90 26.72
C PRO A 267 26.35 -24.32 26.15
N VAL A 268 26.74 -24.41 24.86
CA VAL A 268 26.98 -25.71 24.21
C VAL A 268 28.39 -26.24 24.50
N GLN A 269 29.41 -25.37 24.36
CA GLN A 269 30.82 -25.75 24.51
C GLN A 269 31.27 -25.74 25.97
N LYS A 270 30.45 -25.22 26.91
CA LYS A 270 30.73 -25.12 28.35
C LYS A 270 32.10 -24.50 28.67
N MET A 271 32.49 -23.47 27.92
CA MET A 271 33.74 -22.75 28.09
C MET A 271 33.55 -21.24 27.91
N TRP A 272 34.44 -20.46 28.45
CA TRP A 272 34.44 -19.01 28.26
C TRP A 272 34.90 -18.64 26.85
N LYS A 273 34.07 -17.90 26.11
CA LYS A 273 34.31 -17.55 24.72
C LYS A 273 33.63 -16.23 24.35
N ALA A 274 34.21 -15.53 23.37
CA ALA A 274 33.60 -14.34 22.82
C ALA A 274 32.30 -14.70 22.05
N HIS A 275 31.25 -13.88 22.24
CA HIS A 275 30.08 -13.88 21.38
C HIS A 275 30.10 -12.66 20.47
N LYS A 276 30.53 -12.83 19.23
CA LYS A 276 30.77 -11.76 18.26
C LYS A 276 29.52 -11.44 17.42
N GLY A 277 28.33 -11.56 18.00
CA GLY A 277 27.03 -11.28 17.38
C GLY A 277 25.96 -10.93 18.41
N THR A 278 24.76 -10.71 17.92
CA THR A 278 23.53 -10.56 18.72
C THR A 278 22.57 -11.64 18.29
N ASP A 279 22.03 -12.41 19.27
CA ASP A 279 21.09 -13.49 19.01
C ASP A 279 19.66 -12.98 19.14
N TYR A 280 18.90 -13.15 18.08
CA TYR A 280 17.47 -12.83 17.99
C TYR A 280 16.66 -14.12 17.91
N ALA A 281 15.92 -14.45 18.96
CA ALA A 281 15.07 -15.64 18.98
C ALA A 281 13.79 -15.42 18.17
N ALA A 282 13.41 -16.44 17.43
CA ALA A 282 12.14 -16.52 16.71
C ALA A 282 11.81 -17.97 16.39
N SER A 283 10.55 -18.26 16.09
CA SER A 283 10.12 -19.59 15.69
C SER A 283 10.87 -20.08 14.45
N HIS A 284 11.13 -21.39 14.39
CA HIS A 284 11.74 -22.04 13.22
C HIS A 284 10.96 -21.66 11.94
N GLY A 285 11.66 -21.34 10.88
CA GLY A 285 11.04 -20.95 9.59
C GLY A 285 10.67 -19.47 9.48
N THR A 286 10.79 -18.65 10.53
CA THR A 286 10.57 -17.20 10.48
C THR A 286 11.49 -16.57 9.41
N PRO A 287 11.00 -15.67 8.54
CA PRO A 287 11.83 -14.99 7.55
C PRO A 287 12.94 -14.15 8.19
N ILE A 288 14.18 -14.33 7.72
CA ILE A 288 15.33 -13.49 8.06
C ILE A 288 15.53 -12.49 6.93
N MET A 289 15.56 -11.19 7.27
CA MET A 289 15.74 -10.10 6.33
C MET A 289 17.17 -9.56 6.37
N THR A 290 17.72 -9.20 5.21
CA THR A 290 18.94 -8.39 5.21
C THR A 290 18.67 -7.01 5.79
N THR A 291 19.53 -6.56 6.70
CA THR A 291 19.33 -5.29 7.40
C THR A 291 19.66 -4.07 6.54
N ALA A 292 20.40 -4.24 5.45
CA ALA A 292 20.66 -3.18 4.46
C ALA A 292 20.75 -3.76 3.05
N ALA A 293 20.67 -2.90 2.04
CA ALA A 293 20.93 -3.28 0.65
C ALA A 293 22.40 -3.66 0.46
N GLY A 294 22.70 -4.59 -0.44
CA GLY A 294 24.08 -5.02 -0.69
C GLY A 294 24.20 -6.14 -1.70
N ILE A 295 25.34 -6.80 -1.69
CA ILE A 295 25.64 -7.97 -2.49
C ILE A 295 25.95 -9.13 -1.55
N VAL A 296 25.36 -10.28 -1.80
CA VAL A 296 25.65 -11.51 -1.06
C VAL A 296 27.09 -11.91 -1.31
N GLU A 297 27.95 -11.73 -0.30
CA GLU A 297 29.37 -12.02 -0.36
C GLU A 297 29.64 -13.51 -0.22
N GLN A 298 28.92 -14.16 0.71
CA GLN A 298 29.08 -15.58 1.01
C GLN A 298 27.75 -16.22 1.41
N THR A 299 27.57 -17.46 1.03
CA THR A 299 26.55 -18.37 1.54
C THR A 299 27.20 -19.73 1.76
N GLY A 300 26.76 -20.48 2.75
CA GLY A 300 27.30 -21.82 2.99
C GLY A 300 26.93 -22.37 4.35
N PHE A 301 27.63 -23.43 4.73
CA PHE A 301 27.52 -24.13 6.01
C PHE A 301 28.90 -24.27 6.67
N THR A 302 28.96 -24.06 7.98
CA THR A 302 30.09 -24.48 8.82
C THR A 302 29.56 -25.09 10.11
N ALA A 303 30.34 -25.99 10.73
CA ALA A 303 29.95 -26.63 11.99
C ALA A 303 29.59 -25.62 13.09
N GLY A 304 30.27 -24.46 13.13
CA GLY A 304 30.01 -23.41 14.11
C GLY A 304 28.84 -22.50 13.77
N ASN A 305 28.76 -22.05 12.52
CA ASN A 305 27.75 -21.06 12.11
C ASN A 305 26.43 -21.70 11.62
N GLY A 306 26.43 -23.02 11.36
CA GLY A 306 25.34 -23.64 10.62
C GLY A 306 25.24 -23.06 9.20
N ASN A 307 24.06 -23.08 8.62
CA ASN A 307 23.79 -22.37 7.36
C ASN A 307 23.82 -20.86 7.60
N PHE A 308 24.53 -20.15 6.73
CA PHE A 308 24.71 -18.71 6.89
C PHE A 308 24.68 -17.96 5.57
N VAL A 309 24.35 -16.68 5.65
CA VAL A 309 24.47 -15.69 4.58
C VAL A 309 25.29 -14.52 5.11
N LYS A 310 26.27 -14.05 4.31
CA LYS A 310 27.01 -12.82 4.55
C LYS A 310 26.73 -11.83 3.42
N VAL A 311 26.36 -10.62 3.77
CA VAL A 311 26.05 -9.54 2.82
C VAL A 311 27.05 -8.41 2.99
N LYS A 312 27.70 -8.03 1.91
CA LYS A 312 28.55 -6.83 1.83
C LYS A 312 27.70 -5.66 1.38
N HIS A 313 27.65 -4.62 2.18
CA HIS A 313 26.83 -3.44 1.93
C HIS A 313 27.60 -2.36 1.17
N ASP A 314 28.83 -2.12 1.59
CA ASP A 314 29.76 -1.19 0.96
C ASP A 314 31.22 -1.58 1.29
N ARG A 315 32.15 -0.63 1.14
CA ARG A 315 33.57 -0.86 1.46
C ARG A 315 33.84 -1.02 2.96
N MET A 316 32.95 -0.46 3.81
CA MET A 316 33.13 -0.39 5.26
C MET A 316 32.28 -1.42 6.01
N TYR A 317 31.08 -1.73 5.54
CA TYR A 317 30.09 -2.49 6.28
C TYR A 317 29.72 -3.82 5.63
N ALA A 318 29.64 -4.86 6.45
CA ALA A 318 29.06 -6.15 6.09
C ALA A 318 28.26 -6.73 7.27
N THR A 319 27.28 -7.58 6.96
CA THR A 319 26.48 -8.30 7.96
C THR A 319 26.44 -9.79 7.66
N GLN A 320 26.25 -10.60 8.70
CA GLN A 320 26.12 -12.05 8.54
C GLN A 320 25.01 -12.58 9.42
N TYR A 321 24.31 -13.56 8.91
CA TYR A 321 23.09 -14.15 9.49
C TYR A 321 23.29 -15.65 9.55
N LEU A 322 23.29 -16.22 10.77
CA LEU A 322 23.69 -17.60 11.04
C LEU A 322 22.51 -18.46 11.49
N HIS A 323 22.78 -19.76 11.59
CA HIS A 323 21.89 -20.81 12.10
C HIS A 323 20.61 -21.00 11.30
N MET A 324 20.62 -20.61 10.00
CA MET A 324 19.46 -20.69 9.12
C MET A 324 18.99 -22.14 8.91
N SER A 325 17.67 -22.34 8.86
CA SER A 325 17.08 -23.57 8.37
C SER A 325 17.14 -23.68 6.84
N LYS A 326 17.03 -22.51 6.14
CA LYS A 326 17.05 -22.43 4.68
C LYS A 326 17.70 -21.14 4.22
N ILE A 327 18.64 -21.22 3.28
CA ILE A 327 19.19 -20.08 2.54
C ILE A 327 18.31 -19.85 1.30
N MET A 328 17.94 -18.59 1.02
CA MET A 328 17.05 -18.20 -0.08
C MET A 328 17.72 -17.30 -1.12
N VAL A 329 19.01 -17.07 -1.00
CA VAL A 329 19.81 -16.24 -1.91
C VAL A 329 21.11 -16.95 -2.28
N LYS A 330 21.77 -16.50 -3.34
CA LYS A 330 23.04 -17.06 -3.81
C LYS A 330 24.15 -16.01 -3.81
N ARG A 331 25.42 -16.45 -3.70
CA ARG A 331 26.59 -15.58 -3.82
C ARG A 331 26.54 -14.73 -5.08
N GLY A 332 26.90 -13.46 -4.97
CA GLY A 332 26.85 -12.47 -6.06
C GLY A 332 25.49 -11.82 -6.26
N GLN A 333 24.41 -12.33 -5.65
CA GLN A 333 23.07 -11.76 -5.77
C GLN A 333 22.99 -10.38 -5.10
N ARG A 334 22.41 -9.39 -5.79
CA ARG A 334 22.03 -8.11 -5.20
C ARG A 334 20.78 -8.31 -4.34
N VAL A 335 20.77 -7.72 -3.15
CA VAL A 335 19.66 -7.75 -2.21
C VAL A 335 19.31 -6.33 -1.77
N THR A 336 18.02 -6.07 -1.56
CA THR A 336 17.52 -4.80 -1.06
C THR A 336 17.27 -4.87 0.44
N GLN A 337 17.35 -3.74 1.15
CA GLN A 337 17.02 -3.67 2.57
C GLN A 337 15.64 -4.27 2.85
N GLY A 338 15.52 -5.13 3.86
CA GLY A 338 14.28 -5.83 4.22
C GLY A 338 13.95 -7.05 3.35
N GLN A 339 14.75 -7.36 2.33
CA GLN A 339 14.55 -8.57 1.53
C GLN A 339 14.81 -9.81 2.35
N THR A 340 13.93 -10.81 2.26
CA THR A 340 14.13 -12.11 2.89
C THR A 340 15.29 -12.84 2.21
N ILE A 341 16.29 -13.24 3.00
CA ILE A 341 17.51 -13.92 2.55
C ILE A 341 17.61 -15.36 3.05
N GLY A 342 16.77 -15.75 4.00
CA GLY A 342 16.72 -17.09 4.57
C GLY A 342 15.62 -17.22 5.63
N LYS A 343 15.63 -18.34 6.32
CA LYS A 343 14.66 -18.65 7.39
C LYS A 343 15.38 -19.05 8.68
N VAL A 344 14.84 -18.65 9.82
CA VAL A 344 15.35 -19.01 11.15
C VAL A 344 15.40 -20.53 11.31
N GLY A 345 16.47 -21.02 11.90
CA GLY A 345 16.70 -22.41 12.23
C GLY A 345 17.52 -22.55 13.51
N SER A 346 18.13 -23.72 13.67
CA SER A 346 19.03 -24.04 14.76
C SER A 346 20.21 -24.89 14.27
N THR A 347 20.67 -24.66 13.04
CA THR A 347 21.79 -25.41 12.46
C THR A 347 23.15 -24.96 13.04
N GLY A 348 24.12 -25.84 13.08
CA GLY A 348 25.43 -25.59 13.67
C GLY A 348 25.40 -25.56 15.21
N LEU A 349 26.22 -24.72 15.85
CA LEU A 349 26.29 -24.59 17.31
C LEU A 349 25.19 -23.66 17.87
N ALA A 350 23.94 -24.08 17.76
CA ALA A 350 22.78 -23.38 18.29
C ALA A 350 22.07 -24.22 19.36
N THR A 351 21.56 -23.58 20.42
CA THR A 351 20.77 -24.21 21.48
C THR A 351 19.28 -24.24 21.21
N GLY A 352 18.82 -23.50 20.24
CA GLY A 352 17.40 -23.41 19.85
C GLY A 352 17.22 -22.47 18.66
N PRO A 353 15.98 -22.32 18.14
CA PRO A 353 15.74 -21.50 16.96
C PRO A 353 16.02 -20.02 17.20
N HIS A 354 17.01 -19.48 16.49
CA HIS A 354 17.38 -18.06 16.51
C HIS A 354 18.19 -17.68 15.27
N VAL A 355 18.40 -16.39 15.04
CA VAL A 355 19.40 -15.87 14.13
C VAL A 355 20.49 -15.17 14.93
N CYS A 356 21.74 -15.62 14.80
CA CYS A 356 22.90 -14.89 15.31
C CYS A 356 23.31 -13.87 14.26
N TYR A 357 23.08 -12.58 14.56
CA TYR A 357 23.36 -11.45 13.68
C TYR A 357 24.71 -10.87 14.02
N ARG A 358 25.62 -10.87 13.02
CA ARG A 358 26.97 -10.30 13.15
C ARG A 358 27.12 -9.10 12.26
N PHE A 359 27.82 -8.10 12.74
CA PHE A 359 28.07 -6.85 12.06
C PHE A 359 29.58 -6.57 11.96
N TRP A 360 30.05 -6.20 10.75
CA TRP A 360 31.43 -5.82 10.53
C TRP A 360 31.53 -4.36 10.16
N LYS A 361 32.51 -3.67 10.72
CA LYS A 361 32.97 -2.35 10.32
C LYS A 361 34.45 -2.42 10.00
N ASN A 362 34.86 -2.07 8.78
CA ASN A 362 36.26 -2.15 8.32
C ASN A 362 36.92 -3.53 8.55
N GLY A 363 36.16 -4.60 8.30
CA GLY A 363 36.64 -5.97 8.48
C GLY A 363 36.67 -6.50 9.91
N VAL A 364 36.30 -5.68 10.92
CA VAL A 364 36.26 -6.07 12.34
C VAL A 364 34.82 -6.27 12.79
N GLN A 365 34.56 -7.35 13.54
CA GLN A 365 33.24 -7.60 14.15
C GLN A 365 33.00 -6.65 15.32
N VAL A 366 31.85 -5.97 15.31
CA VAL A 366 31.48 -4.94 16.28
C VAL A 366 30.06 -5.21 16.84
N ASP A 367 29.76 -4.62 18.00
CA ASP A 367 28.43 -4.66 18.58
C ASP A 367 27.47 -3.75 17.79
N ALA A 368 26.60 -4.34 17.01
CA ALA A 368 25.63 -3.63 16.18
C ALA A 368 24.69 -2.71 17.00
N LEU A 369 24.40 -3.07 18.25
CA LEU A 369 23.51 -2.31 19.12
C LEU A 369 24.16 -1.04 19.71
N LYS A 370 25.48 -1.02 19.80
CA LYS A 370 26.27 0.10 20.31
C LYS A 370 26.84 0.98 19.20
N LEU A 371 26.78 0.49 17.95
CA LEU A 371 27.35 1.21 16.83
C LEU A 371 26.48 2.42 16.48
N LYS A 372 27.08 3.61 16.52
CA LYS A 372 26.49 4.80 15.91
C LYS A 372 26.63 4.67 14.40
N LEU A 373 25.64 4.07 13.78
CA LEU A 373 25.54 3.98 12.32
C LEU A 373 25.17 5.35 11.75
N PRO A 374 25.62 5.67 10.53
CA PRO A 374 25.15 6.85 9.87
C PRO A 374 23.64 6.74 9.68
N ASN A 375 22.90 7.74 10.17
CA ASN A 375 21.42 7.75 10.08
C ASN A 375 20.95 7.89 8.63
N SER A 376 21.84 8.31 7.72
CA SER A 376 21.52 8.52 6.31
C SER A 376 22.76 8.36 5.43
N ILE A 377 22.56 7.98 4.17
CA ILE A 377 23.60 8.04 3.12
C ILE A 377 23.37 9.34 2.34
N PRO A 378 24.42 10.19 2.19
CA PRO A 378 24.33 11.34 1.30
C PRO A 378 24.05 10.85 -0.14
N MET A 379 23.30 11.64 -0.87
CA MET A 379 23.09 11.46 -2.30
C MET A 379 24.45 11.43 -3.05
N ASN A 380 24.53 10.64 -4.11
CA ASN A 380 25.69 10.70 -5.00
C ASN A 380 25.80 12.11 -5.58
N SER A 381 26.98 12.71 -5.47
CA SER A 381 27.26 14.09 -5.87
C SER A 381 26.84 14.43 -7.29
N LYS A 382 26.94 13.48 -8.23
CA LYS A 382 26.51 13.65 -9.62
C LYS A 382 25.01 13.92 -9.78
N HIS A 383 24.18 13.49 -8.83
CA HIS A 383 22.73 13.69 -8.88
C HIS A 383 22.27 14.95 -8.12
N LYS A 384 23.15 15.54 -7.32
CA LYS A 384 22.84 16.66 -6.44
C LYS A 384 22.31 17.89 -7.21
N PRO A 385 22.88 18.31 -8.36
CA PRO A 385 22.34 19.45 -9.12
C PRO A 385 20.89 19.22 -9.57
N ARG A 386 20.56 18.03 -10.10
CA ARG A 386 19.21 17.66 -10.54
C ARG A 386 18.25 17.62 -9.35
N PHE A 387 18.67 17.07 -8.22
CA PHE A 387 17.90 17.06 -6.99
C PHE A 387 17.58 18.47 -6.51
N LEU A 388 18.58 19.36 -6.41
CA LEU A 388 18.40 20.73 -5.98
C LEU A 388 17.44 21.51 -6.88
N ALA A 389 17.55 21.34 -8.20
CA ALA A 389 16.65 21.97 -9.16
C ALA A 389 15.18 21.55 -8.95
N GLN A 390 14.92 20.29 -8.56
CA GLN A 390 13.58 19.80 -8.22
C GLN A 390 13.15 20.23 -6.82
N MET A 391 14.03 20.16 -5.84
CA MET A 391 13.72 20.37 -4.42
C MET A 391 13.46 21.83 -4.07
N ILE A 392 14.26 22.78 -4.59
CA ILE A 392 14.19 24.21 -4.21
C ILE A 392 12.79 24.80 -4.44
N PRO A 393 12.13 24.65 -5.60
CA PRO A 393 10.78 25.17 -5.80
C PRO A 393 9.75 24.53 -4.86
N LEU A 394 9.84 23.20 -4.63
CA LEU A 394 8.95 22.48 -3.72
C LEU A 394 9.12 22.95 -2.27
N LYS A 395 10.36 23.12 -1.82
CA LYS A 395 10.65 23.67 -0.48
C LYS A 395 10.07 25.08 -0.31
N LYS A 396 10.30 25.96 -1.29
CA LYS A 396 9.75 27.33 -1.28
C LYS A 396 8.22 27.34 -1.19
N GLU A 397 7.56 26.45 -1.88
CA GLU A 397 6.10 26.31 -1.81
C GLU A 397 5.63 25.87 -0.42
N LEU A 398 6.23 24.80 0.15
CA LEU A 398 5.91 24.33 1.50
C LEU A 398 6.11 25.43 2.54
N ASP A 399 7.25 26.12 2.49
CA ASP A 399 7.57 27.21 3.41
C ASP A 399 6.60 28.38 3.28
N SER A 400 6.17 28.72 2.06
CA SER A 400 5.20 29.79 1.80
C SER A 400 3.82 29.48 2.38
N ILE A 401 3.33 28.26 2.18
CA ILE A 401 2.03 27.82 2.71
C ILE A 401 2.06 27.73 4.23
N ALA A 402 3.15 27.20 4.78
CA ALA A 402 3.36 27.18 6.23
C ALA A 402 3.32 28.59 6.83
N LYS A 403 4.01 29.55 6.18
CA LYS A 403 4.04 30.94 6.60
C LYS A 403 2.66 31.59 6.58
N LEU A 404 1.87 31.33 5.55
CA LEU A 404 0.50 31.82 5.44
C LEU A 404 -0.44 31.20 6.49
N LYS A 405 -0.22 29.96 6.87
CA LYS A 405 -1.07 29.24 7.83
C LYS A 405 -0.72 29.57 9.29
N PHE A 406 0.57 29.75 9.61
CA PHE A 406 1.05 29.82 11.00
C PHE A 406 1.41 31.23 11.50
N ASN A 407 1.57 32.21 10.59
CA ASN A 407 1.86 33.59 10.95
C ASN A 407 0.61 34.50 10.93
N LYS A 408 -0.57 33.89 11.11
CA LYS A 408 -1.84 34.62 11.30
C LYS A 408 -2.10 34.93 12.76
#